data_b007b9e57295e4c5cea14a78b63ed34c
#
_entry.id   b007b9e57295e4c5cea14a78b63ed34c
#
_cell.length_a   1.000
_cell.length_b   1.000
_cell.length_c   1.000
_cell.angle_alpha   90.00
_cell.angle_beta   90.00
_cell.angle_gamma   90.00
#
_symmetry.space_group_name_H-M   'P 1'
#
loop_
_entity.id
_entity.type
_entity.pdbx_description
1 polymer ?
#
loop_
_entity_poly.entity_id
_entity_poly.type
_entity_poly.pdbx_seq_one_letter_code
_entity_poly.pdbx_strand_id
1 'polypeptide(L)'
;MCTGFSFFTQQQHHYLARTMDFTFEFNGVPTAVPRNFEYQFDLEPSMKLTYGFVGTNLKVGRYRFGDGINECGVAISNHYFTGEASYSKHKRYGYFNMAPEEFIIWVLGFTKSIQDLKHKVKKVNIMNEKNETLNIVPPLHFIITDREGHTVSVEPHNGLLIVKDNHVKVLTNAPKLEWHVENLRNYAFLSPEKSTNQLVGKVLVRSMGCEAGTNGLPGGYTSTERFVRTTYLRHHLPQSHDESVNLMNCFKVLDAVSIPQGAVVDAGETHYTQYQLVMDSKDRAYYIKPYFTNQIFKIQLNEQLLTKKDMTFIDVNHQLTITQLN
;
A
#
# COMPACT_ATOMS: atom_id res chain seq x y z
N MET A 1 -7.80 7.73 -2.80
CA MET A 1 -7.13 7.72 -1.46
C MET A 1 -6.61 6.32 -1.19
N CYS A 2 -5.67 6.14 -0.29
CA CYS A 2 -5.15 4.79 0.06
C CYS A 2 -4.47 4.85 1.42
N THR A 3 -4.38 3.72 2.11
CA THR A 3 -3.59 3.55 3.33
C THR A 3 -2.70 2.33 3.15
N GLY A 4 -1.43 2.45 3.51
CA GLY A 4 -0.50 1.31 3.51
C GLY A 4 0.34 1.30 4.78
N PHE A 5 0.70 0.10 5.23
CA PHE A 5 1.63 -0.07 6.33
C PHE A 5 2.41 -1.38 6.21
N SER A 6 3.56 -1.45 6.86
CA SER A 6 4.28 -2.72 6.97
C SER A 6 4.36 -3.21 8.41
N PHE A 7 4.38 -4.52 8.56
CA PHE A 7 4.44 -5.21 9.85
C PHE A 7 5.44 -6.37 9.77
N PHE A 8 6.37 -6.44 10.70
CA PHE A 8 7.39 -7.48 10.76
C PHE A 8 7.15 -8.37 11.98
N THR A 9 7.11 -9.70 11.77
CA THR A 9 6.83 -10.68 12.82
C THR A 9 8.09 -11.31 13.39
N GLN A 10 7.97 -11.93 14.55
CA GLN A 10 9.06 -12.68 15.18
C GLN A 10 9.56 -13.86 14.34
N GLN A 11 8.68 -14.45 13.51
CA GLN A 11 9.00 -15.51 12.57
C GLN A 11 9.62 -14.96 11.25
N GLN A 12 9.97 -13.67 11.24
CA GLN A 12 10.60 -13.00 10.10
C GLN A 12 9.70 -12.92 8.84
N HIS A 13 8.36 -12.94 9.01
CA HIS A 13 7.48 -12.50 7.93
C HIS A 13 7.44 -10.98 7.90
N HIS A 14 7.54 -10.41 6.72
CA HIS A 14 7.41 -8.98 6.53
C HIS A 14 6.22 -8.71 5.62
N TYR A 15 5.15 -8.23 6.22
CA TYR A 15 3.91 -7.90 5.54
C TYR A 15 3.92 -6.45 5.04
N LEU A 16 3.47 -6.23 3.80
CA LEU A 16 3.00 -4.94 3.32
C LEU A 16 1.49 -5.03 3.13
N ALA A 17 0.75 -4.26 3.90
CA ALA A 17 -0.72 -4.23 3.89
C ALA A 17 -1.22 -2.89 3.32
N ARG A 18 -2.33 -2.92 2.56
CA ARG A 18 -2.93 -1.69 2.02
C ARG A 18 -4.43 -1.77 1.82
N THR A 19 -5.11 -0.59 1.80
CA THR A 19 -6.44 -0.38 1.19
C THR A 19 -6.30 0.29 -0.17
N MET A 20 -7.13 -0.11 -1.15
CA MET A 20 -7.31 0.61 -2.41
C MET A 20 -8.62 1.39 -2.35
N ASP A 21 -8.51 2.70 -2.17
CA ASP A 21 -9.66 3.58 -2.03
C ASP A 21 -9.75 4.52 -3.23
N PHE A 22 -10.85 4.44 -4.01
CA PHE A 22 -11.03 5.27 -5.20
C PHE A 22 -12.52 5.52 -5.52
N THR A 23 -12.79 6.44 -6.45
CA THR A 23 -14.16 6.80 -6.87
C THR A 23 -14.74 5.85 -7.90
N PHE A 24 -14.00 5.54 -8.98
CA PHE A 24 -14.46 4.60 -10.00
C PHE A 24 -13.85 3.23 -9.78
N GLU A 25 -14.58 2.21 -10.20
CA GLU A 25 -14.11 0.83 -10.05
C GLU A 25 -13.00 0.53 -11.07
N PHE A 26 -11.83 0.22 -10.54
CA PHE A 26 -10.71 -0.23 -11.38
C PHE A 26 -10.93 -1.62 -11.98
N ASN A 27 -11.91 -2.39 -11.46
CA ASN A 27 -12.10 -3.80 -11.81
C ASN A 27 -10.77 -4.56 -11.79
N GLY A 28 -9.99 -4.30 -10.73
CA GLY A 28 -8.66 -4.85 -10.58
C GLY A 28 -8.67 -6.37 -10.50
N VAL A 29 -7.81 -7.03 -11.27
CA VAL A 29 -7.69 -8.48 -11.31
C VAL A 29 -6.30 -8.88 -10.83
N PRO A 30 -6.18 -9.69 -9.77
CA PRO A 30 -4.91 -10.27 -9.40
C PRO A 30 -4.29 -11.00 -10.58
N THR A 31 -3.06 -10.64 -10.91
CA THR A 31 -2.37 -11.13 -12.10
C THR A 31 -0.96 -11.53 -11.76
N ALA A 32 -0.59 -12.76 -12.07
CA ALA A 32 0.79 -13.22 -12.01
C ALA A 32 1.50 -12.95 -13.34
N VAL A 33 2.64 -12.29 -13.27
CA VAL A 33 3.52 -11.95 -14.40
C VAL A 33 4.77 -12.82 -14.29
N PRO A 34 5.07 -13.64 -15.33
CA PRO A 34 6.21 -14.56 -15.28
C PRO A 34 7.56 -13.84 -15.46
N ARG A 35 8.65 -14.55 -15.15
CA ARG A 35 10.01 -14.12 -15.51
C ARG A 35 10.13 -13.98 -17.02
N ASN A 36 11.00 -13.07 -17.46
CA ASN A 36 11.26 -12.80 -18.87
C ASN A 36 10.01 -12.36 -19.69
N PHE A 37 8.91 -12.01 -19.00
CA PHE A 37 7.79 -11.38 -19.69
C PHE A 37 8.26 -10.10 -20.36
N GLU A 38 7.96 -9.94 -21.64
CA GLU A 38 8.33 -8.75 -22.40
C GLU A 38 7.30 -7.65 -22.17
N TYR A 39 7.70 -6.63 -21.40
CA TYR A 39 6.85 -5.49 -21.08
C TYR A 39 7.22 -4.28 -21.94
N GLN A 40 6.21 -3.68 -22.60
CA GLN A 40 6.35 -2.47 -23.38
C GLN A 40 6.12 -1.25 -22.48
N PHE A 41 7.19 -0.53 -22.16
CA PHE A 41 7.11 0.77 -21.49
C PHE A 41 6.63 1.85 -22.45
N ASP A 42 5.96 2.89 -21.94
CA ASP A 42 5.40 3.96 -22.79
C ASP A 42 6.51 4.81 -23.44
N LEU A 43 7.61 5.01 -22.74
CA LEU A 43 8.68 5.96 -23.14
C LEU A 43 10.01 5.27 -23.45
N GLU A 44 10.12 3.98 -23.22
CA GLU A 44 11.33 3.17 -23.45
C GLU A 44 10.99 1.94 -24.31
N PRO A 45 11.97 1.30 -24.95
CA PRO A 45 11.76 0.05 -25.68
C PRO A 45 11.19 -1.07 -24.79
N SER A 46 10.59 -2.08 -25.41
CA SER A 46 10.19 -3.30 -24.71
C SER A 46 11.37 -3.93 -24.00
N MET A 47 11.14 -4.37 -22.77
CA MET A 47 12.17 -5.03 -21.95
C MET A 47 11.63 -6.30 -21.30
N LYS A 48 12.47 -7.32 -21.22
CA LYS A 48 12.17 -8.53 -20.47
C LYS A 48 12.37 -8.27 -18.98
N LEU A 49 11.32 -8.52 -18.21
CA LEU A 49 11.37 -8.40 -16.75
C LEU A 49 12.29 -9.49 -16.17
N THR A 50 13.22 -9.11 -15.33
CA THR A 50 14.16 -10.05 -14.69
C THR A 50 13.43 -10.94 -13.69
N TYR A 51 12.52 -10.35 -12.90
CA TYR A 51 11.78 -11.04 -11.85
C TYR A 51 10.29 -11.13 -12.21
N GLY A 52 9.70 -12.28 -11.92
CA GLY A 52 8.25 -12.43 -11.97
C GLY A 52 7.61 -11.92 -10.68
N PHE A 53 6.33 -11.57 -10.77
CA PHE A 53 5.59 -10.99 -9.65
C PHE A 53 4.09 -11.31 -9.71
N VAL A 54 3.38 -11.04 -8.64
CA VAL A 54 1.92 -10.98 -8.60
C VAL A 54 1.48 -9.62 -8.06
N GLY A 55 0.42 -9.07 -8.65
CA GLY A 55 -0.16 -7.79 -8.25
C GLY A 55 -1.56 -7.60 -8.78
N THR A 56 -2.28 -6.56 -8.33
CA THR A 56 -3.58 -6.20 -8.89
C THR A 56 -3.39 -5.38 -10.16
N ASN A 57 -3.72 -5.99 -11.30
CA ASN A 57 -3.77 -5.34 -12.60
C ASN A 57 -5.04 -4.49 -12.70
N LEU A 58 -4.85 -3.20 -12.89
CA LEU A 58 -5.91 -2.22 -13.08
C LEU A 58 -6.21 -2.08 -14.57
N LYS A 59 -7.48 -2.18 -14.95
CA LYS A 59 -7.88 -2.08 -16.37
C LYS A 59 -7.92 -0.61 -16.85
N VAL A 60 -6.75 0.05 -16.83
CA VAL A 60 -6.60 1.44 -17.25
C VAL A 60 -5.59 1.55 -18.41
N GLY A 61 -6.05 1.27 -19.60
CA GLY A 61 -5.21 1.21 -20.80
C GLY A 61 -4.40 -0.07 -20.88
N ARG A 62 -3.06 0.05 -20.98
CA ARG A 62 -2.12 -1.08 -20.91
C ARG A 62 -2.13 -1.71 -19.52
N TYR A 63 -1.42 -2.81 -19.34
CA TYR A 63 -1.25 -3.43 -18.03
C TYR A 63 -0.62 -2.45 -17.04
N ARG A 64 -1.40 -2.04 -16.04
CA ARG A 64 -0.98 -1.15 -14.94
C ARG A 64 -1.31 -1.83 -13.62
N PHE A 65 -0.43 -1.67 -12.64
CA PHE A 65 -0.59 -2.31 -11.34
C PHE A 65 -0.68 -1.25 -10.24
N GLY A 66 -1.59 -1.46 -9.29
CA GLY A 66 -1.73 -0.61 -8.12
C GLY A 66 -0.83 -1.02 -6.96
N ASP A 67 -0.35 -2.25 -7.00
CA ASP A 67 0.45 -2.92 -5.98
C ASP A 67 1.03 -4.23 -6.53
N GLY A 68 1.87 -4.89 -5.74
CA GLY A 68 2.38 -6.22 -6.07
C GLY A 68 3.57 -6.64 -5.22
N ILE A 69 3.91 -7.91 -5.35
CA ILE A 69 5.07 -8.53 -4.73
C ILE A 69 5.80 -9.41 -5.74
N ASN A 70 7.12 -9.29 -5.79
CA ASN A 70 7.94 -10.11 -6.69
C ASN A 70 8.54 -11.34 -6.00
N GLU A 71 9.14 -12.21 -6.80
CA GLU A 71 9.75 -13.46 -6.34
C GLU A 71 10.95 -13.28 -5.39
N CYS A 72 11.55 -12.07 -5.33
CA CYS A 72 12.58 -11.73 -4.37
C CYS A 72 12.01 -11.27 -3.02
N GLY A 73 10.67 -11.07 -2.91
CA GLY A 73 10.00 -10.58 -1.73
C GLY A 73 9.98 -9.06 -1.61
N VAL A 74 10.25 -8.33 -2.70
CA VAL A 74 10.01 -6.88 -2.75
C VAL A 74 8.54 -6.64 -2.99
N ALA A 75 7.88 -5.95 -2.07
CA ALA A 75 6.47 -5.58 -2.15
C ALA A 75 6.32 -4.05 -2.25
N ILE A 76 5.40 -3.59 -3.08
CA ILE A 76 5.15 -2.17 -3.36
C ILE A 76 3.66 -1.88 -3.46
N SER A 77 3.24 -0.69 -3.05
CA SER A 77 1.94 -0.12 -3.40
C SER A 77 2.05 1.37 -3.72
N ASN A 78 1.20 1.85 -4.62
CA ASN A 78 1.07 3.27 -4.93
C ASN A 78 -0.05 3.91 -4.11
N HIS A 79 0.12 5.21 -3.87
CA HIS A 79 -0.86 6.05 -3.21
C HIS A 79 -0.94 7.39 -3.91
N TYR A 80 -2.12 8.03 -3.94
CA TYR A 80 -2.26 9.36 -4.51
C TYR A 80 -1.56 10.41 -3.66
N PHE A 81 -0.79 11.28 -4.34
CA PHE A 81 0.05 12.30 -3.72
C PHE A 81 -0.25 13.68 -4.32
N THR A 82 -1.53 14.01 -4.31
CA THR A 82 -2.09 15.21 -4.95
C THR A 82 -1.49 16.49 -4.38
N GLY A 83 -1.05 17.38 -5.28
CA GLY A 83 -0.44 18.66 -4.91
C GLY A 83 1.05 18.59 -4.52
N GLU A 84 1.59 17.40 -4.29
CA GLU A 84 2.97 17.19 -3.85
C GLU A 84 3.85 16.53 -4.93
N ALA A 85 3.27 15.61 -5.73
CA ALA A 85 4.01 14.93 -6.78
C ALA A 85 4.41 15.91 -7.88
N SER A 86 5.68 15.91 -8.26
CA SER A 86 6.19 16.70 -9.38
C SER A 86 7.08 15.85 -10.30
N TYR A 87 6.82 15.96 -11.60
CA TYR A 87 7.43 15.13 -12.63
C TYR A 87 8.23 15.95 -13.64
N SER A 88 9.16 15.29 -14.32
CA SER A 88 9.97 15.92 -15.37
C SER A 88 9.14 16.19 -16.63
N LYS A 89 9.33 17.36 -17.24
CA LYS A 89 8.74 17.68 -18.54
C LYS A 89 9.54 17.12 -19.71
N HIS A 90 10.78 16.72 -19.48
CA HIS A 90 11.70 16.29 -20.54
C HIS A 90 12.38 14.97 -20.18
N LYS A 91 12.58 14.12 -21.19
CA LYS A 91 13.43 12.93 -21.06
C LYS A 91 14.84 13.32 -20.63
N ARG A 92 15.44 12.51 -19.77
CA ARG A 92 16.84 12.66 -19.37
C ARG A 92 17.69 11.61 -20.06
N TYR A 93 18.74 12.03 -20.75
CA TYR A 93 19.68 11.13 -21.39
C TYR A 93 20.42 10.29 -20.33
N GLY A 94 20.51 8.98 -20.57
CA GLY A 94 21.13 8.03 -19.63
C GLY A 94 20.30 7.71 -18.39
N TYR A 95 19.03 8.11 -18.37
CA TYR A 95 18.03 7.70 -17.38
C TYR A 95 16.99 6.79 -18.01
N PHE A 96 16.38 5.96 -17.21
CA PHE A 96 15.18 5.23 -17.57
C PHE A 96 13.97 6.17 -17.41
N ASN A 97 13.37 6.59 -18.52
CA ASN A 97 12.26 7.52 -18.52
C ASN A 97 10.94 6.76 -18.55
N MET A 98 10.04 7.00 -17.61
CA MET A 98 8.77 6.26 -17.52
C MET A 98 7.60 7.13 -17.07
N ALA A 99 6.38 6.68 -17.35
CA ALA A 99 5.15 7.23 -16.77
C ALA A 99 5.06 6.89 -15.26
N PRO A 100 4.34 7.68 -14.44
CA PRO A 100 4.26 7.48 -12.99
C PRO A 100 3.79 6.08 -12.58
N GLU A 101 2.77 5.56 -13.25
CA GLU A 101 2.18 4.26 -12.96
C GLU A 101 3.04 3.05 -13.40
N GLU A 102 4.06 3.27 -14.22
CA GLU A 102 4.99 2.21 -14.63
C GLU A 102 6.04 1.88 -13.58
N PHE A 103 6.20 2.77 -12.59
CA PHE A 103 7.21 2.58 -11.55
C PHE A 103 6.99 1.30 -10.73
N ILE A 104 5.75 0.88 -10.49
CA ILE A 104 5.45 -0.41 -9.83
C ILE A 104 6.03 -1.57 -10.63
N ILE A 105 5.75 -1.63 -11.93
CA ILE A 105 6.23 -2.70 -12.80
C ILE A 105 7.76 -2.70 -12.86
N TRP A 106 8.36 -1.51 -12.93
CA TRP A 106 9.81 -1.37 -12.93
C TRP A 106 10.43 -1.88 -11.62
N VAL A 107 9.86 -1.53 -10.46
CA VAL A 107 10.33 -2.04 -9.16
C VAL A 107 10.19 -3.56 -9.11
N LEU A 108 8.99 -4.09 -9.40
CA LEU A 108 8.72 -5.52 -9.30
C LEU A 108 9.54 -6.35 -10.29
N GLY A 109 9.75 -5.83 -11.50
CA GLY A 109 10.46 -6.55 -12.56
C GLY A 109 11.98 -6.48 -12.45
N PHE A 110 12.53 -5.47 -11.78
CA PHE A 110 13.99 -5.21 -11.84
C PHE A 110 14.68 -5.04 -10.49
N THR A 111 13.98 -5.04 -9.35
CA THR A 111 14.64 -4.88 -8.05
C THR A 111 14.50 -6.12 -7.17
N LYS A 112 15.56 -6.45 -6.43
CA LYS A 112 15.58 -7.62 -5.54
C LYS A 112 15.60 -7.30 -4.05
N SER A 113 15.81 -6.02 -3.68
CA SER A 113 15.81 -5.53 -2.30
C SER A 113 15.69 -4.01 -2.27
N ILE A 114 15.44 -3.42 -1.11
CA ILE A 114 15.47 -1.97 -0.89
C ILE A 114 16.85 -1.38 -1.18
N GLN A 115 17.93 -2.10 -0.87
CA GLN A 115 19.28 -1.63 -1.18
C GLN A 115 19.50 -1.56 -2.70
N ASP A 116 19.08 -2.57 -3.44
CA ASP A 116 19.15 -2.60 -4.91
C ASP A 116 18.29 -1.47 -5.52
N LEU A 117 17.09 -1.25 -4.98
CA LEU A 117 16.23 -0.13 -5.34
C LEU A 117 16.94 1.22 -5.16
N LYS A 118 17.50 1.49 -3.96
CA LYS A 118 18.22 2.73 -3.64
C LYS A 118 19.37 3.02 -4.61
N HIS A 119 19.99 1.98 -5.15
CA HIS A 119 21.04 2.12 -6.15
C HIS A 119 20.48 2.44 -7.54
N LYS A 120 19.51 1.63 -8.02
CA LYS A 120 18.97 1.70 -9.39
C LYS A 120 18.10 2.94 -9.62
N VAL A 121 17.31 3.34 -8.64
CA VAL A 121 16.36 4.46 -8.74
C VAL A 121 17.02 5.79 -9.05
N LYS A 122 18.33 5.95 -8.77
CA LYS A 122 19.12 7.14 -9.09
C LYS A 122 19.19 7.45 -10.60
N LYS A 123 18.87 6.47 -11.44
CA LYS A 123 18.84 6.57 -12.90
C LYS A 123 17.41 6.45 -13.46
N VAL A 124 16.40 6.66 -12.63
CA VAL A 124 14.99 6.73 -13.05
C VAL A 124 14.54 8.17 -13.13
N ASN A 125 13.79 8.50 -14.17
CA ASN A 125 13.17 9.79 -14.38
C ASN A 125 11.68 9.60 -14.65
N ILE A 126 10.84 10.06 -13.72
CA ILE A 126 9.39 10.02 -13.92
C ILE A 126 8.96 11.23 -14.74
N MET A 127 8.25 10.95 -15.82
CA MET A 127 7.79 11.94 -16.78
C MET A 127 6.38 12.44 -16.46
N ASN A 128 6.13 13.69 -16.83
CA ASN A 128 4.78 14.27 -16.78
C ASN A 128 3.96 13.77 -17.99
N GLU A 129 3.77 12.44 -18.07
CA GLU A 129 3.09 11.78 -19.16
C GLU A 129 1.67 11.39 -18.74
N LYS A 130 0.70 11.70 -19.57
CA LYS A 130 -0.70 11.40 -19.30
C LYS A 130 -0.99 9.93 -19.54
N ASN A 131 -1.71 9.31 -18.60
CA ASN A 131 -2.33 8.03 -18.84
C ASN A 131 -3.40 8.16 -19.93
N GLU A 132 -3.33 7.34 -20.98
CA GLU A 132 -4.23 7.43 -22.14
C GLU A 132 -5.70 7.21 -21.78
N THR A 133 -5.98 6.32 -20.80
CA THR A 133 -7.36 6.02 -20.38
C THR A 133 -7.92 7.06 -19.43
N LEU A 134 -7.11 7.51 -18.46
CA LEU A 134 -7.55 8.45 -17.43
C LEU A 134 -7.45 9.90 -17.86
N ASN A 135 -6.71 10.18 -18.94
CA ASN A 135 -6.39 11.53 -19.45
C ASN A 135 -5.78 12.48 -18.38
N ILE A 136 -5.19 11.92 -17.34
CA ILE A 136 -4.47 12.64 -16.28
C ILE A 136 -3.06 12.07 -16.11
N VAL A 137 -2.19 12.84 -15.49
CA VAL A 137 -0.92 12.35 -14.96
C VAL A 137 -1.17 11.96 -13.50
N PRO A 138 -1.22 10.67 -13.14
CA PRO A 138 -1.55 10.28 -11.78
C PRO A 138 -0.46 10.76 -10.81
N PRO A 139 -0.83 11.57 -9.79
CA PRO A 139 0.13 12.02 -8.78
C PRO A 139 0.36 10.88 -7.78
N LEU A 140 1.47 10.18 -7.89
CA LEU A 140 1.74 8.97 -7.12
C LEU A 140 2.98 9.12 -6.23
N HIS A 141 2.92 8.52 -5.04
CA HIS A 141 4.06 8.13 -4.24
C HIS A 141 3.89 6.68 -3.79
N PHE A 142 4.94 6.10 -3.20
CA PHE A 142 4.99 4.65 -3.02
C PHE A 142 5.50 4.28 -1.64
N ILE A 143 4.97 3.19 -1.07
CA ILE A 143 5.58 2.47 0.05
C ILE A 143 6.11 1.14 -0.47
N ILE A 144 7.34 0.80 -0.10
CA ILE A 144 8.05 -0.39 -0.57
C ILE A 144 8.68 -1.08 0.62
N THR A 145 8.57 -2.41 0.66
CA THR A 145 9.20 -3.26 1.67
C THR A 145 10.00 -4.36 1.00
N ASP A 146 10.93 -4.96 1.75
CA ASP A 146 11.65 -6.13 1.30
C ASP A 146 11.65 -7.24 2.36
N ARG A 147 12.24 -8.37 2.00
CA ARG A 147 12.30 -9.55 2.84
C ARG A 147 13.13 -9.37 4.12
N GLU A 148 14.04 -8.38 4.15
CA GLU A 148 14.92 -8.08 5.27
C GLU A 148 14.27 -7.18 6.33
N GLY A 149 13.01 -6.76 6.11
CA GLY A 149 12.25 -5.92 7.05
C GLY A 149 12.43 -4.43 6.85
N HIS A 150 13.14 -4.00 5.79
CA HIS A 150 13.26 -2.59 5.43
C HIS A 150 11.94 -2.06 4.88
N THR A 151 11.66 -0.81 5.17
CA THR A 151 10.49 -0.09 4.62
C THR A 151 10.91 1.30 4.22
N VAL A 152 10.61 1.68 2.98
CA VAL A 152 10.87 3.01 2.45
C VAL A 152 9.62 3.63 1.85
N SER A 153 9.55 4.96 1.90
CA SER A 153 8.64 5.76 1.08
C SER A 153 9.43 6.35 -0.08
N VAL A 154 8.81 6.38 -1.27
CA VAL A 154 9.41 6.95 -2.47
C VAL A 154 8.51 8.05 -2.98
N GLU A 155 9.02 9.28 -2.99
CA GLU A 155 8.28 10.48 -3.37
C GLU A 155 8.93 11.15 -4.59
N PRO A 156 8.15 11.47 -5.64
CA PRO A 156 8.69 12.15 -6.81
C PRO A 156 8.90 13.64 -6.56
N HIS A 157 10.06 14.15 -6.98
CA HIS A 157 10.38 15.56 -6.96
C HIS A 157 11.13 15.96 -8.23
N ASN A 158 10.51 16.78 -9.08
CA ASN A 158 11.05 17.18 -10.38
C ASN A 158 11.51 16.00 -11.26
N GLY A 159 10.72 14.92 -11.26
CA GLY A 159 10.97 13.69 -11.99
C GLY A 159 11.96 12.73 -11.36
N LEU A 160 12.72 13.15 -10.35
CA LEU A 160 13.58 12.27 -9.56
C LEU A 160 12.79 11.65 -8.40
N LEU A 161 13.18 10.45 -8.02
CA LEU A 161 12.55 9.72 -6.92
C LEU A 161 13.41 9.83 -5.66
N ILE A 162 12.85 10.44 -4.62
CA ILE A 162 13.49 10.56 -3.32
C ILE A 162 13.08 9.36 -2.47
N VAL A 163 14.03 8.51 -2.14
CA VAL A 163 13.82 7.34 -1.29
C VAL A 163 14.14 7.70 0.14
N LYS A 164 13.15 7.55 1.03
CA LYS A 164 13.23 7.88 2.45
C LYS A 164 13.01 6.62 3.29
N ASP A 165 13.85 6.38 4.28
CA ASP A 165 13.59 5.31 5.25
C ASP A 165 12.34 5.66 6.06
N ASN A 166 11.35 4.77 6.04
CA ASN A 166 10.08 4.98 6.71
C ASN A 166 10.05 4.22 8.04
N HIS A 167 10.54 4.85 9.10
CA HIS A 167 10.62 4.25 10.43
C HIS A 167 9.25 4.06 11.10
N VAL A 168 8.25 4.87 10.74
CA VAL A 168 6.86 4.70 11.19
C VAL A 168 6.17 3.55 10.48
N LYS A 169 6.68 3.20 9.27
CA LYS A 169 6.18 2.10 8.44
C LYS A 169 4.71 2.25 8.00
N VAL A 170 4.24 3.48 7.87
CA VAL A 170 2.90 3.84 7.40
C VAL A 170 3.02 4.86 6.28
N LEU A 171 2.16 4.77 5.28
CA LEU A 171 1.99 5.78 4.24
C LEU A 171 0.49 5.89 3.90
N THR A 172 0.00 7.12 3.76
CA THR A 172 -1.37 7.38 3.28
C THR A 172 -1.34 8.17 1.96
N ASN A 173 -1.73 9.42 1.97
CA ASN A 173 -1.71 10.32 0.82
C ASN A 173 -0.96 11.61 1.20
N ALA A 174 -1.13 12.69 0.44
CA ALA A 174 -0.61 14.00 0.85
C ALA A 174 -1.08 14.38 2.27
N PRO A 175 -0.27 15.17 3.00
CA PRO A 175 1.01 15.75 2.65
C PRO A 175 2.20 14.76 2.71
N LYS A 176 3.44 15.26 2.65
CA LYS A 176 4.68 14.46 2.70
C LYS A 176 4.82 13.67 3.99
N LEU A 177 5.61 12.58 3.93
CA LEU A 177 5.84 11.70 5.08
C LEU A 177 6.32 12.46 6.33
N GLU A 178 7.24 13.42 6.16
CA GLU A 178 7.80 14.18 7.29
C GLU A 178 6.73 14.99 8.02
N TRP A 179 5.78 15.56 7.28
CA TRP A 179 4.66 16.26 7.88
C TRP A 179 3.78 15.32 8.71
N HIS A 180 3.48 14.15 8.18
CA HIS A 180 2.70 13.14 8.90
C HIS A 180 3.39 12.71 10.19
N VAL A 181 4.72 12.48 10.12
CA VAL A 181 5.52 12.11 11.30
C VAL A 181 5.53 13.23 12.33
N GLU A 182 5.71 14.49 11.90
CA GLU A 182 5.67 15.64 12.81
C GLU A 182 4.30 15.80 13.48
N ASN A 183 3.22 15.56 12.74
CA ASN A 183 1.85 15.62 13.25
C ASN A 183 1.57 14.58 14.36
N LEU A 184 2.32 13.48 14.43
CA LEU A 184 2.15 12.48 15.51
C LEU A 184 2.40 13.05 16.90
N ARG A 185 3.14 14.19 17.02
CA ARG A 185 3.33 14.88 18.29
C ARG A 185 2.02 15.29 18.95
N ASN A 186 1.01 15.63 18.16
CA ASN A 186 -0.32 15.99 18.66
C ASN A 186 -1.07 14.79 19.26
N TYR A 187 -0.56 13.58 19.10
CA TYR A 187 -1.18 12.31 19.49
C TYR A 187 -0.30 11.45 20.39
N ALA A 188 0.80 12.02 20.90
CA ALA A 188 1.75 11.31 21.77
C ALA A 188 1.15 10.86 23.12
N PHE A 189 -0.02 11.36 23.48
CA PHE A 189 -0.76 10.98 24.67
C PHE A 189 -1.60 9.72 24.51
N LEU A 190 -1.82 9.25 23.28
CA LEU A 190 -2.61 8.04 23.01
C LEU A 190 -1.94 6.80 23.60
N SER A 191 -2.72 6.00 24.32
CA SER A 191 -2.28 4.78 24.98
C SER A 191 -3.34 3.68 24.89
N PRO A 192 -2.97 2.40 24.80
CA PRO A 192 -3.92 1.30 24.95
C PRO A 192 -4.40 1.14 26.40
N GLU A 193 -3.74 1.77 27.34
CA GLU A 193 -4.05 1.65 28.77
C GLU A 193 -5.05 2.72 29.22
N LYS A 194 -5.78 2.39 30.28
CA LYS A 194 -6.72 3.30 30.93
C LYS A 194 -5.98 4.56 31.43
N SER A 195 -6.54 5.72 31.16
CA SER A 195 -6.06 6.97 31.75
C SER A 195 -6.29 6.99 33.26
N THR A 196 -5.40 7.65 34.00
CA THR A 196 -5.50 7.77 35.46
C THR A 196 -6.51 8.87 35.85
N ASN A 197 -7.13 8.70 37.02
CA ASN A 197 -7.92 9.79 37.63
C ASN A 197 -7.02 10.96 37.97
N GLN A 198 -7.51 12.17 37.75
CA GLN A 198 -6.77 13.43 38.01
C GLN A 198 -7.53 14.33 38.98
N LEU A 199 -6.82 15.02 39.85
CA LEU A 199 -7.38 16.06 40.69
C LEU A 199 -7.17 17.43 40.02
N VAL A 200 -8.27 18.06 39.58
CA VAL A 200 -8.26 19.38 38.96
C VAL A 200 -8.83 20.37 39.98
N GLY A 201 -7.96 21.12 40.63
CA GLY A 201 -8.36 21.91 41.81
C GLY A 201 -8.88 21.00 42.92
N LYS A 202 -10.16 21.14 43.28
CA LYS A 202 -10.85 20.27 44.28
C LYS A 202 -11.75 19.21 43.68
N VAL A 203 -11.75 19.07 42.34
CA VAL A 203 -12.62 18.13 41.62
C VAL A 203 -11.84 16.89 41.19
N LEU A 204 -12.30 15.72 41.62
CA LEU A 204 -11.77 14.46 41.16
C LEU A 204 -12.38 14.14 39.77
N VAL A 205 -11.57 14.32 38.70
CA VAL A 205 -11.89 13.94 37.34
C VAL A 205 -11.54 12.44 37.17
N ARG A 206 -12.56 11.62 37.03
CA ARG A 206 -12.38 10.17 36.88
C ARG A 206 -12.22 9.79 35.43
N SER A 207 -11.39 8.78 35.16
CA SER A 207 -11.29 8.13 33.86
C SER A 207 -12.63 7.52 33.46
N MET A 208 -13.01 7.68 32.17
CA MET A 208 -14.32 7.27 31.67
C MET A 208 -14.47 5.76 31.42
N GLY A 209 -13.40 4.99 31.40
CA GLY A 209 -13.48 3.55 31.12
C GLY A 209 -12.10 2.95 30.86
N CYS A 210 -12.03 1.66 30.55
CA CYS A 210 -10.77 0.96 30.23
C CYS A 210 -10.15 1.44 28.93
N GLU A 211 -10.96 1.94 28.00
CA GLU A 211 -10.58 2.47 26.68
C GLU A 211 -10.15 3.94 26.69
N ALA A 212 -10.19 4.62 27.82
CA ALA A 212 -9.99 6.07 27.91
C ALA A 212 -8.62 6.57 27.44
N GLY A 213 -7.61 5.71 27.36
CA GLY A 213 -6.32 6.03 26.75
C GLY A 213 -6.39 6.26 25.23
N THR A 214 -7.44 5.76 24.56
CA THR A 214 -7.67 5.98 23.13
C THR A 214 -8.48 7.24 22.83
N ASN A 215 -8.88 8.00 23.85
CA ASN A 215 -9.66 9.22 23.66
C ASN A 215 -8.86 10.23 22.82
N GLY A 216 -9.46 10.70 21.70
CA GLY A 216 -8.79 11.55 20.72
C GLY A 216 -8.13 10.78 19.56
N LEU A 217 -8.20 9.44 19.52
CA LEU A 217 -7.81 8.70 18.33
C LEU A 217 -8.71 9.10 17.14
N PRO A 218 -8.16 9.62 16.02
CA PRO A 218 -8.96 10.15 14.93
C PRO A 218 -9.85 9.07 14.28
N GLY A 219 -11.13 9.37 14.07
CA GLY A 219 -12.10 8.47 13.45
C GLY A 219 -12.43 8.80 11.99
N GLY A 220 -12.04 9.96 11.48
CA GLY A 220 -12.34 10.39 10.11
C GLY A 220 -11.50 9.68 9.03
N TYR A 221 -11.80 10.03 7.77
CA TYR A 221 -11.19 9.39 6.59
C TYR A 221 -10.17 10.26 5.86
N THR A 222 -9.79 11.41 6.40
CA THR A 222 -8.71 12.22 5.83
C THR A 222 -7.39 11.45 5.85
N SER A 223 -6.47 11.82 4.95
CA SER A 223 -5.13 11.21 4.88
C SER A 223 -4.43 11.25 6.24
N THR A 224 -4.49 12.40 6.92
CA THR A 224 -3.84 12.64 8.21
C THR A 224 -4.43 11.81 9.34
N GLU A 225 -5.76 11.70 9.39
CA GLU A 225 -6.46 10.91 10.42
C GLU A 225 -6.20 9.41 10.23
N ARG A 226 -6.26 8.92 8.98
CA ARG A 226 -5.93 7.52 8.66
C ARG A 226 -4.48 7.20 8.98
N PHE A 227 -3.54 8.14 8.74
CA PHE A 227 -2.13 7.97 9.09
C PHE A 227 -1.96 7.77 10.60
N VAL A 228 -2.52 8.67 11.42
CA VAL A 228 -2.46 8.58 12.89
C VAL A 228 -3.08 7.27 13.39
N ARG A 229 -4.30 6.95 12.93
CA ARG A 229 -5.02 5.74 13.34
C ARG A 229 -4.26 4.47 12.97
N THR A 230 -3.73 4.39 11.74
CA THR A 230 -2.92 3.25 11.29
C THR A 230 -1.64 3.13 12.11
N THR A 231 -0.95 4.24 12.35
CA THR A 231 0.28 4.27 13.15
C THR A 231 0.03 3.75 14.57
N TYR A 232 -1.02 4.24 15.22
CA TYR A 232 -1.41 3.80 16.56
C TYR A 232 -1.73 2.30 16.58
N LEU A 233 -2.65 1.84 15.74
CA LEU A 233 -3.08 0.45 15.70
C LEU A 233 -1.93 -0.50 15.36
N ARG A 234 -1.14 -0.17 14.33
CA ARG A 234 0.03 -0.96 13.94
C ARG A 234 1.07 -1.06 15.08
N HIS A 235 1.31 0.04 15.81
CA HIS A 235 2.29 0.06 16.90
C HIS A 235 1.90 -0.90 18.04
N HIS A 236 0.61 -1.01 18.31
CA HIS A 236 0.07 -1.85 19.39
C HIS A 236 -0.39 -3.23 18.94
N LEU A 237 -0.14 -3.63 17.67
CA LEU A 237 -0.45 -4.99 17.23
C LEU A 237 0.33 -6.02 18.05
N PRO A 238 -0.35 -6.98 18.69
CA PRO A 238 0.32 -8.08 19.33
C PRO A 238 0.98 -8.98 18.29
N GLN A 239 2.13 -9.52 18.62
CA GLN A 239 2.79 -10.54 17.83
C GLN A 239 2.37 -11.94 18.30
N SER A 240 2.02 -12.81 17.35
CA SER A 240 1.66 -14.20 17.60
C SER A 240 2.71 -15.13 16.99
N HIS A 241 2.85 -16.31 17.58
CA HIS A 241 3.60 -17.42 16.96
C HIS A 241 2.82 -18.05 15.79
N ASP A 242 1.50 -17.86 15.75
CA ASP A 242 0.65 -18.27 14.63
C ASP A 242 0.56 -17.14 13.60
N GLU A 243 1.14 -17.36 12.42
CA GLU A 243 1.16 -16.37 11.35
C GLU A 243 -0.23 -16.07 10.77
N SER A 244 -1.19 -16.98 10.92
CA SER A 244 -2.58 -16.71 10.55
C SER A 244 -3.20 -15.61 11.41
N VAL A 245 -2.83 -15.55 12.69
CA VAL A 245 -3.24 -14.48 13.62
C VAL A 245 -2.57 -13.16 13.24
N ASN A 246 -1.27 -13.17 12.93
CA ASN A 246 -0.55 -11.97 12.49
C ASN A 246 -1.14 -11.40 11.19
N LEU A 247 -1.42 -12.27 10.22
CA LEU A 247 -2.10 -11.91 8.98
C LEU A 247 -3.48 -11.30 9.24
N MET A 248 -4.30 -11.95 10.09
CA MET A 248 -5.63 -11.46 10.46
C MET A 248 -5.53 -10.09 11.15
N ASN A 249 -4.55 -9.90 12.03
CA ASN A 249 -4.31 -8.61 12.69
C ASN A 249 -4.00 -7.50 11.67
N CYS A 250 -3.26 -7.78 10.60
CA CYS A 250 -3.05 -6.83 9.52
C CYS A 250 -4.39 -6.43 8.85
N PHE A 251 -5.28 -7.39 8.57
CA PHE A 251 -6.61 -7.08 8.02
C PHE A 251 -7.47 -6.29 9.01
N LYS A 252 -7.36 -6.52 10.33
CA LYS A 252 -8.09 -5.73 11.33
C LYS A 252 -7.65 -4.27 11.38
N VAL A 253 -6.36 -4.00 11.17
CA VAL A 253 -5.90 -2.60 11.01
C VAL A 253 -6.46 -1.99 9.72
N LEU A 254 -6.48 -2.74 8.62
CA LEU A 254 -7.08 -2.28 7.36
C LEU A 254 -8.59 -2.04 7.51
N ASP A 255 -9.32 -2.92 8.21
CA ASP A 255 -10.76 -2.72 8.49
C ASP A 255 -11.03 -1.38 9.19
N ALA A 256 -10.15 -0.99 10.14
CA ALA A 256 -10.29 0.26 10.89
C ALA A 256 -10.09 1.54 10.05
N VAL A 257 -9.48 1.44 8.87
CA VAL A 257 -9.23 2.57 7.96
C VAL A 257 -9.93 2.44 6.60
N SER A 258 -10.64 1.34 6.40
CA SER A 258 -11.46 1.12 5.21
C SER A 258 -12.63 2.10 5.16
N ILE A 259 -12.90 2.61 3.97
CA ILE A 259 -13.95 3.60 3.72
C ILE A 259 -15.19 2.87 3.21
N PRO A 260 -16.30 2.86 3.97
CA PRO A 260 -17.58 2.34 3.48
C PRO A 260 -18.13 3.19 2.33
N GLN A 261 -18.87 2.56 1.41
CA GLN A 261 -19.58 3.31 0.36
C GLN A 261 -20.52 4.36 0.99
N GLY A 262 -20.49 5.58 0.43
CA GLY A 262 -21.29 6.70 0.89
C GLY A 262 -20.69 7.51 2.04
N ALA A 263 -19.61 7.02 2.70
CA ALA A 263 -18.98 7.76 3.80
C ALA A 263 -18.15 8.97 3.34
N VAL A 264 -17.64 8.93 2.10
CA VAL A 264 -16.85 10.01 1.49
C VAL A 264 -17.34 10.24 0.06
N VAL A 265 -17.70 11.48 -0.25
CA VAL A 265 -18.15 11.89 -1.59
C VAL A 265 -17.33 13.08 -2.03
N ASP A 266 -16.83 13.06 -3.27
CA ASP A 266 -16.13 14.16 -3.92
C ASP A 266 -16.72 14.38 -5.32
N ALA A 267 -17.16 15.61 -5.62
CA ALA A 267 -17.78 15.99 -6.88
C ALA A 267 -18.96 15.08 -7.31
N GLY A 268 -19.70 14.50 -6.36
CA GLY A 268 -20.81 13.58 -6.61
C GLY A 268 -20.41 12.12 -6.75
N GLU A 269 -19.11 11.81 -6.76
CA GLU A 269 -18.59 10.46 -6.84
C GLU A 269 -18.23 9.91 -5.46
N THR A 270 -18.63 8.66 -5.17
CA THR A 270 -18.36 8.02 -3.88
C THR A 270 -16.98 7.40 -3.84
N HIS A 271 -16.15 7.82 -2.90
CA HIS A 271 -14.89 7.14 -2.57
C HIS A 271 -15.15 5.98 -1.61
N TYR A 272 -14.63 4.79 -1.91
CA TYR A 272 -14.71 3.65 -1.01
C TYR A 272 -13.51 2.71 -1.18
N THR A 273 -13.30 1.83 -0.21
CA THR A 273 -12.25 0.81 -0.26
C THR A 273 -12.68 -0.33 -1.18
N GLN A 274 -12.13 -0.43 -2.38
CA GLN A 274 -12.47 -1.46 -3.36
C GLN A 274 -11.93 -2.84 -2.99
N TYR A 275 -10.75 -2.86 -2.37
CA TYR A 275 -10.15 -4.06 -1.79
C TYR A 275 -9.13 -3.72 -0.71
N GLN A 276 -8.90 -4.69 0.14
CA GLN A 276 -7.79 -4.76 1.07
C GLN A 276 -6.82 -5.83 0.60
N LEU A 277 -5.53 -5.63 0.84
CA LEU A 277 -4.56 -6.68 0.57
C LEU A 277 -3.42 -6.69 1.60
N VAL A 278 -2.80 -7.86 1.72
CA VAL A 278 -1.58 -8.08 2.51
C VAL A 278 -0.62 -8.92 1.66
N MET A 279 0.61 -8.45 1.52
CA MET A 279 1.68 -9.12 0.80
C MET A 279 2.74 -9.60 1.78
N ASP A 280 3.09 -10.87 1.72
CA ASP A 280 4.09 -11.51 2.60
C ASP A 280 5.41 -11.68 1.84
N SER A 281 6.42 -10.90 2.22
CA SER A 281 7.74 -10.90 1.58
C SER A 281 8.52 -12.20 1.77
N LYS A 282 8.31 -12.92 2.89
CA LYS A 282 8.99 -14.19 3.16
C LYS A 282 8.45 -15.30 2.28
N ASP A 283 7.12 -15.47 2.29
CA ASP A 283 6.46 -16.56 1.56
C ASP A 283 6.15 -16.20 0.11
N ARG A 284 6.32 -14.93 -0.28
CA ARG A 284 5.94 -14.45 -1.63
C ARG A 284 4.46 -14.71 -1.89
N ALA A 285 3.64 -14.46 -0.87
CA ALA A 285 2.21 -14.67 -0.90
C ALA A 285 1.45 -13.34 -0.98
N TYR A 286 0.38 -13.34 -1.74
CA TYR A 286 -0.49 -12.20 -2.00
C TYR A 286 -1.88 -12.54 -1.51
N TYR A 287 -2.36 -11.83 -0.49
CA TYR A 287 -3.68 -12.04 0.13
C TYR A 287 -4.57 -10.86 -0.19
N ILE A 288 -5.70 -11.10 -0.86
CA ILE A 288 -6.65 -10.06 -1.25
C ILE A 288 -8.05 -10.32 -0.68
N LYS A 289 -8.69 -9.27 -0.21
CA LYS A 289 -10.08 -9.25 0.28
C LYS A 289 -10.84 -8.16 -0.47
N PRO A 290 -11.63 -8.48 -1.50
CA PRO A 290 -12.51 -7.54 -2.20
C PRO A 290 -13.61 -6.98 -1.28
N TYR A 291 -14.13 -5.79 -1.60
CA TYR A 291 -15.12 -5.08 -0.77
C TYR A 291 -16.40 -5.89 -0.51
N PHE A 292 -16.94 -6.53 -1.54
CA PHE A 292 -18.24 -7.21 -1.46
C PHE A 292 -18.17 -8.65 -0.95
N THR A 293 -17.02 -9.09 -0.44
CA THR A 293 -16.84 -10.44 0.13
C THR A 293 -16.25 -10.38 1.53
N ASN A 294 -16.57 -11.39 2.35
CA ASN A 294 -15.92 -11.60 3.65
C ASN A 294 -14.73 -12.56 3.56
N GLN A 295 -14.40 -13.05 2.36
CA GLN A 295 -13.34 -14.03 2.14
C GLN A 295 -12.00 -13.34 1.83
N ILE A 296 -10.93 -13.98 2.30
CA ILE A 296 -9.54 -13.62 1.97
C ILE A 296 -9.03 -14.70 1.01
N PHE A 297 -8.54 -14.28 -0.16
CA PHE A 297 -7.97 -15.16 -1.17
C PHE A 297 -6.46 -15.08 -1.13
N LYS A 298 -5.78 -16.24 -1.16
CA LYS A 298 -4.33 -16.36 -1.19
C LYS A 298 -3.85 -16.75 -2.57
N ILE A 299 -2.88 -16.02 -3.09
CA ILE A 299 -2.13 -16.37 -4.29
C ILE A 299 -0.69 -16.58 -3.87
N GLN A 300 -0.19 -17.80 -4.07
CA GLN A 300 1.20 -18.16 -3.81
C GLN A 300 2.01 -18.02 -5.09
N LEU A 301 2.95 -17.08 -5.11
CA LEU A 301 3.89 -16.94 -6.23
C LEU A 301 4.88 -18.12 -6.21
N ASN A 302 4.71 -19.04 -7.13
CA ASN A 302 5.47 -20.29 -7.22
C ASN A 302 6.09 -20.47 -8.61
N GLU A 303 6.95 -21.47 -8.78
CA GLU A 303 7.64 -21.71 -10.05
C GLU A 303 6.66 -21.99 -11.20
N GLN A 304 5.51 -22.61 -10.94
CA GLN A 304 4.50 -22.87 -11.98
C GLN A 304 3.97 -21.56 -12.59
N LEU A 305 3.79 -20.50 -11.80
CA LEU A 305 3.39 -19.18 -12.29
C LEU A 305 4.56 -18.43 -12.93
N LEU A 306 5.75 -18.52 -12.32
CA LEU A 306 6.95 -17.78 -12.72
C LEU A 306 7.56 -18.24 -14.05
N THR A 307 7.32 -19.49 -14.46
CA THR A 307 7.87 -20.08 -15.70
C THR A 307 6.91 -20.10 -16.87
N LYS A 308 5.68 -19.59 -16.70
CA LYS A 308 4.74 -19.44 -17.81
C LYS A 308 5.29 -18.48 -18.86
N LYS A 309 4.76 -18.59 -20.07
CA LYS A 309 5.06 -17.66 -21.16
C LYS A 309 4.29 -16.35 -21.03
N ASP A 310 3.02 -16.44 -20.65
CA ASP A 310 2.07 -15.34 -20.61
C ASP A 310 1.60 -15.06 -19.18
N MET A 311 1.07 -13.87 -18.95
CA MET A 311 0.44 -13.49 -17.69
C MET A 311 -0.71 -14.44 -17.33
N THR A 312 -0.90 -14.68 -16.05
CA THR A 312 -2.03 -15.45 -15.52
C THR A 312 -2.96 -14.52 -14.76
N PHE A 313 -4.14 -14.29 -15.31
CA PHE A 313 -5.23 -13.58 -14.62
C PHE A 313 -5.91 -14.54 -13.67
N ILE A 314 -6.08 -14.14 -12.42
CA ILE A 314 -6.62 -14.97 -11.34
C ILE A 314 -7.95 -14.38 -10.91
N ASP A 315 -9.02 -15.09 -11.21
CA ASP A 315 -10.35 -14.66 -10.79
C ASP A 315 -10.54 -14.88 -9.29
N VAL A 316 -11.14 -13.92 -8.62
CA VAL A 316 -11.49 -13.98 -7.20
C VAL A 316 -12.98 -13.74 -7.04
N ASN A 317 -13.61 -14.48 -6.14
CA ASN A 317 -15.03 -14.31 -5.87
C ASN A 317 -15.29 -12.96 -5.17
N HIS A 318 -16.19 -12.16 -5.75
CA HIS A 318 -16.61 -10.86 -5.21
C HIS A 318 -17.94 -10.93 -4.45
N GLN A 319 -18.51 -12.11 -4.25
CA GLN A 319 -19.79 -12.27 -3.60
C GLN A 319 -19.67 -12.61 -2.12
N LEU A 320 -20.56 -12.07 -1.31
CA LEU A 320 -20.68 -12.42 0.09
C LEU A 320 -21.05 -13.90 0.23
N THR A 321 -20.32 -14.62 1.06
CA THR A 321 -20.64 -16.00 1.44
C THR A 321 -21.26 -16.02 2.83
N ILE A 322 -22.48 -16.55 2.95
CA ILE A 322 -23.19 -16.74 4.21
C ILE A 322 -23.39 -18.23 4.43
N THR A 323 -22.90 -18.72 5.56
CA THR A 323 -23.11 -20.12 5.96
C THR A 323 -24.33 -20.19 6.86
N GLN A 324 -25.35 -20.94 6.44
CA GLN A 324 -26.51 -21.24 7.25
C GLN A 324 -26.17 -22.40 8.19
N LEU A 325 -26.47 -22.24 9.49
CA LEU A 325 -26.11 -23.23 10.53
C LEU A 325 -27.26 -24.15 10.95
N ASN A 326 -28.48 -23.92 10.45
CA ASN A 326 -29.70 -24.71 10.74
C ASN A 326 -30.50 -25.00 9.47
#